data_f012a1933fcb4cd2965dbd7b7737d948
#
_entry.id   f012a1933fcb4cd2965dbd7b7737d948
#
_cell.length_a   1.000
_cell.length_b   1.000
_cell.length_c   1.000
_cell.angle_alpha   90.00
_cell.angle_beta   90.00
_cell.angle_gamma   90.00
#
_symmetry.space_group_name_H-M   'P 1'
#
loop_
_entity.id
_entity.type
_entity.pdbx_description
1 polymer ?
#
loop_
_entity_poly.entity_id
_entity_poly.type
_entity_poly.pdbx_seq_one_letter_code
_entity_poly.pdbx_strand_id
1 'polypeptide(L)'
;MPRHQDDLTEMPQRPARRGVFRALTRRIWSPIWGWTRWIGARLLALMFVLVFLFSFINPPTSWTILTETRAYPGTPRDWTPISQIAPIMVRSVVAAEDANFCAHWGFDMVEIRKVVASGSSRGASTLTQQTAKNVFLWQGRSWPRKLLETLYTPMIEALWSKRRIVEVYLNLAEFGPGVFGVAAAAKHHFGTTPDKLSARQAAALASILPAPRQRNPQTGSARTRSIISGAQTIQADGRDSCLVLLMR
;
A
#
# COMPACT_ATOMS: atom_id res chain seq x y z
N MET A 1 -27.71 -46.77 -80.93
CA MET A 1 -28.03 -45.56 -80.13
C MET A 1 -27.19 -45.62 -78.87
N PRO A 2 -26.10 -44.88 -78.72
CA PRO A 2 -25.36 -44.77 -77.47
C PRO A 2 -25.87 -43.57 -76.73
N ARG A 3 -26.10 -43.75 -75.43
CA ARG A 3 -26.48 -42.70 -74.48
C ARG A 3 -25.27 -41.86 -74.14
N HIS A 4 -25.38 -40.53 -74.28
CA HIS A 4 -24.49 -39.55 -73.74
C HIS A 4 -24.53 -39.61 -72.18
N GLN A 5 -23.40 -39.80 -71.55
CA GLN A 5 -23.17 -39.59 -70.16
C GLN A 5 -22.76 -38.14 -69.93
N ASP A 6 -23.57 -37.41 -69.15
CA ASP A 6 -23.35 -36.05 -68.82
C ASP A 6 -22.11 -35.89 -67.93
N ASP A 7 -21.19 -35.13 -68.41
CA ASP A 7 -19.97 -34.68 -67.72
C ASP A 7 -20.37 -33.66 -66.65
N LEU A 8 -20.44 -34.09 -65.39
CA LEU A 8 -20.65 -33.21 -64.25
C LEU A 8 -19.34 -32.48 -63.95
N THR A 9 -19.18 -31.28 -64.51
CA THR A 9 -18.10 -30.34 -64.21
C THR A 9 -17.92 -30.13 -62.70
N GLU A 10 -16.80 -30.62 -62.17
CA GLU A 10 -16.31 -30.30 -60.82
C GLU A 10 -16.16 -28.78 -60.69
N MET A 11 -16.97 -28.17 -59.83
CA MET A 11 -16.81 -26.80 -59.43
C MET A 11 -15.56 -26.67 -58.55
N PRO A 12 -14.63 -25.75 -58.87
CA PRO A 12 -13.44 -25.54 -58.06
C PRO A 12 -13.84 -25.05 -56.68
N GLN A 13 -13.47 -25.79 -55.65
CA GLN A 13 -13.67 -25.42 -54.24
C GLN A 13 -12.86 -24.18 -53.94
N ARG A 14 -13.54 -23.06 -53.59
CA ARG A 14 -12.91 -21.81 -53.16
C ARG A 14 -12.11 -22.06 -51.87
N PRO A 15 -10.81 -21.73 -51.82
CA PRO A 15 -10.01 -21.92 -50.65
C PRO A 15 -10.61 -21.12 -49.48
N ALA A 16 -10.76 -21.80 -48.35
CA ALA A 16 -11.36 -21.25 -47.14
C ALA A 16 -10.59 -20.00 -46.63
N ARG A 17 -11.16 -18.79 -46.78
CA ARG A 17 -10.62 -17.52 -46.34
C ARG A 17 -10.31 -17.44 -44.81
N ARG A 18 -10.70 -18.46 -44.05
CA ARG A 18 -10.48 -18.55 -42.58
C ARG A 18 -9.02 -18.74 -42.17
N GLY A 19 -8.15 -19.26 -43.01
CA GLY A 19 -6.73 -19.50 -42.70
C GLY A 19 -5.86 -18.23 -42.72
N VAL A 20 -6.14 -17.33 -43.66
CA VAL A 20 -5.33 -16.11 -43.84
C VAL A 20 -5.52 -15.10 -42.71
N PHE A 21 -6.74 -14.93 -42.21
CA PHE A 21 -7.03 -14.04 -41.07
C PHE A 21 -6.37 -14.56 -39.77
N ARG A 22 -6.36 -15.86 -39.52
CA ARG A 22 -5.67 -16.44 -38.36
C ARG A 22 -4.15 -16.32 -38.45
N ALA A 23 -3.56 -16.43 -39.63
CA ALA A 23 -2.12 -16.27 -39.84
C ALA A 23 -1.68 -14.80 -39.67
N LEU A 24 -2.47 -13.84 -40.17
CA LEU A 24 -2.17 -12.42 -40.03
C LEU A 24 -2.28 -11.95 -38.57
N THR A 25 -3.34 -12.33 -37.86
CA THR A 25 -3.50 -12.01 -36.44
C THR A 25 -2.36 -12.60 -35.60
N ARG A 26 -1.97 -13.85 -35.84
CA ARG A 26 -0.88 -14.50 -35.11
C ARG A 26 0.48 -13.82 -35.36
N ARG A 27 0.72 -13.29 -36.57
CA ARG A 27 1.97 -12.61 -36.95
C ARG A 27 2.10 -11.23 -36.34
N ILE A 28 0.99 -10.52 -36.12
CA ILE A 28 0.98 -9.18 -35.50
C ILE A 28 0.96 -9.28 -33.96
N TRP A 29 0.27 -10.26 -33.40
CA TRP A 29 0.11 -10.39 -31.93
C TRP A 29 1.31 -11.07 -31.25
N SER A 30 2.07 -11.93 -31.96
CA SER A 30 3.22 -12.61 -31.34
C SER A 30 4.34 -11.67 -30.89
N PRO A 31 4.77 -10.64 -31.63
CA PRO A 31 5.78 -9.71 -31.16
C PRO A 31 5.24 -8.81 -30.03
N ILE A 32 3.98 -8.37 -30.11
CA ILE A 32 3.36 -7.54 -29.05
C ILE A 32 3.34 -8.31 -27.72
N TRP A 33 2.95 -9.57 -27.72
CA TRP A 33 2.99 -10.44 -26.53
C TRP A 33 4.42 -10.64 -26.01
N GLY A 34 5.41 -10.74 -26.86
CA GLY A 34 6.82 -10.80 -26.47
C GLY A 34 7.25 -9.53 -25.74
N TRP A 35 6.96 -8.38 -26.32
CA TRP A 35 7.30 -7.08 -25.75
C TRP A 35 6.57 -6.79 -24.43
N THR A 36 5.27 -7.10 -24.34
CA THR A 36 4.49 -6.88 -23.10
C THR A 36 4.99 -7.76 -21.95
N ARG A 37 5.32 -9.02 -22.22
CA ARG A 37 5.92 -9.91 -21.20
C ARG A 37 7.30 -9.43 -20.77
N TRP A 38 8.13 -9.00 -21.72
CA TRP A 38 9.46 -8.50 -21.45
C TRP A 38 9.44 -7.21 -20.62
N ILE A 39 8.57 -6.24 -20.98
CA ILE A 39 8.36 -5.01 -20.20
C ILE A 39 7.79 -5.35 -18.82
N GLY A 40 6.77 -6.20 -18.75
CA GLY A 40 6.15 -6.61 -17.49
C GLY A 40 7.16 -7.27 -16.54
N ALA A 41 8.00 -8.17 -17.05
CA ALA A 41 9.04 -8.82 -16.24
C ALA A 41 10.07 -7.81 -15.69
N ARG A 42 10.44 -6.80 -16.48
CA ARG A 42 11.37 -5.74 -16.03
C ARG A 42 10.76 -4.80 -15.01
N LEU A 43 9.49 -4.46 -15.19
CA LEU A 43 8.78 -3.67 -14.20
C LEU A 43 8.66 -4.42 -12.87
N LEU A 44 8.33 -5.71 -12.89
CA LEU A 44 8.30 -6.54 -11.70
C LEU A 44 9.67 -6.67 -11.05
N ALA A 45 10.73 -6.86 -11.85
CA ALA A 45 12.11 -6.90 -11.35
C ALA A 45 12.50 -5.56 -10.70
N LEU A 46 12.16 -4.43 -11.33
CA LEU A 46 12.40 -3.10 -10.77
C LEU A 46 11.65 -2.90 -9.46
N MET A 47 10.37 -3.28 -9.40
CA MET A 47 9.58 -3.23 -8.17
C MET A 47 10.26 -4.03 -7.05
N PHE A 48 10.68 -5.26 -7.35
CA PHE A 48 11.38 -6.12 -6.40
C PHE A 48 12.69 -5.50 -5.91
N VAL A 49 13.52 -4.97 -6.83
CA VAL A 49 14.79 -4.31 -6.48
C VAL A 49 14.55 -3.09 -5.58
N LEU A 50 13.54 -2.26 -5.87
CA LEU A 50 13.20 -1.10 -5.03
C LEU A 50 12.72 -1.52 -3.65
N VAL A 51 11.86 -2.55 -3.55
CA VAL A 51 11.41 -3.08 -2.25
C VAL A 51 12.59 -3.66 -1.48
N PHE A 52 13.45 -4.43 -2.12
CA PHE A 52 14.66 -4.99 -1.51
C PHE A 52 15.60 -3.88 -1.01
N LEU A 53 15.86 -2.86 -1.82
CA LEU A 53 16.72 -1.73 -1.45
C LEU A 53 16.19 -0.99 -0.22
N PHE A 54 14.88 -0.70 -0.20
CA PHE A 54 14.27 0.03 0.92
C PHE A 54 14.01 -0.83 2.17
N SER A 55 14.33 -2.12 2.14
CA SER A 55 14.41 -2.92 3.37
C SER A 55 15.59 -2.49 4.27
N PHE A 56 16.67 -1.94 3.68
CA PHE A 56 17.89 -1.52 4.37
C PHE A 56 18.11 -0.01 4.34
N ILE A 57 17.72 0.66 3.25
CA ILE A 57 17.92 2.09 3.06
C ILE A 57 16.59 2.82 3.27
N ASN A 58 16.63 3.95 3.94
CA ASN A 58 15.45 4.78 4.12
C ASN A 58 15.02 5.39 2.79
N PRO A 59 13.73 5.29 2.41
CA PRO A 59 13.22 5.96 1.22
C PRO A 59 13.50 7.48 1.31
N PRO A 60 14.23 8.05 0.34
CA PRO A 60 14.67 9.46 0.44
C PRO A 60 13.48 10.43 0.32
N THR A 61 12.44 10.00 -0.36
CA THR A 61 11.21 10.77 -0.57
C THR A 61 10.09 9.86 -1.09
N SER A 62 8.88 10.38 -1.17
CA SER A 62 7.76 9.74 -1.85
C SER A 62 7.15 10.69 -2.88
N TRP A 63 6.38 10.15 -3.83
CA TRP A 63 5.68 10.99 -4.81
C TRP A 63 4.84 12.08 -4.14
N THR A 64 4.11 11.72 -3.10
CA THR A 64 3.28 12.65 -2.33
C THR A 64 4.11 13.77 -1.73
N ILE A 65 5.21 13.42 -1.10
CA ILE A 65 6.08 14.40 -0.46
C ILE A 65 6.72 15.33 -1.51
N LEU A 66 7.16 14.80 -2.65
CA LEU A 66 7.71 15.62 -3.74
C LEU A 66 6.70 16.62 -4.31
N THR A 67 5.44 16.21 -4.44
CA THR A 67 4.38 17.10 -4.94
C THR A 67 3.96 18.14 -3.91
N GLU A 68 3.92 17.77 -2.63
CA GLU A 68 3.49 18.64 -1.55
C GLU A 68 4.59 19.60 -1.07
N THR A 69 5.88 19.24 -1.14
CA THR A 69 6.97 20.18 -0.80
C THR A 69 7.02 21.39 -1.71
N ARG A 70 6.42 21.32 -2.89
CA ARG A 70 6.23 22.50 -3.74
C ARG A 70 5.18 23.46 -3.18
N ALA A 71 4.14 22.94 -2.55
CA ALA A 71 3.07 23.72 -1.95
C ALA A 71 3.41 24.19 -0.52
N TYR A 72 4.22 23.41 0.20
CA TYR A 72 4.62 23.67 1.59
C TYR A 72 6.16 23.63 1.73
N PRO A 73 6.89 24.66 1.23
CA PRO A 73 8.35 24.69 1.31
C PRO A 73 8.80 24.83 2.77
N GLY A 74 9.87 24.11 3.12
CA GLY A 74 10.50 24.23 4.45
C GLY A 74 9.99 23.30 5.53
N THR A 75 9.13 22.31 5.21
CA THR A 75 8.76 21.28 6.19
C THR A 75 9.95 20.35 6.45
N PRO A 76 10.52 20.31 7.67
CA PRO A 76 11.63 19.44 8.00
C PRO A 76 11.21 17.96 7.86
N ARG A 77 12.08 17.16 7.33
CA ARG A 77 11.91 15.71 7.23
C ARG A 77 13.07 15.01 7.93
N ASP A 78 12.90 14.84 9.23
CA ASP A 78 13.86 14.10 10.02
C ASP A 78 13.39 12.66 10.13
N TRP A 79 14.15 11.74 9.55
CA TRP A 79 13.88 10.33 9.73
C TRP A 79 14.09 9.94 11.19
N THR A 80 13.06 9.35 11.79
CA THR A 80 13.10 8.88 13.16
C THR A 80 13.14 7.37 13.19
N PRO A 81 14.25 6.74 13.60
CA PRO A 81 14.29 5.29 13.83
C PRO A 81 13.20 4.87 14.82
N ILE A 82 12.62 3.70 14.61
CA ILE A 82 11.51 3.24 15.47
C ILE A 82 11.92 3.13 16.96
N SER A 83 13.19 2.91 17.25
CA SER A 83 13.74 2.93 18.61
C SER A 83 13.68 4.29 19.30
N GLN A 84 13.51 5.38 18.54
CA GLN A 84 13.36 6.75 19.02
C GLN A 84 11.90 7.23 18.95
N ILE A 85 10.96 6.33 18.70
CA ILE A 85 9.53 6.62 18.72
C ILE A 85 8.93 5.97 19.97
N ALA A 86 8.14 6.72 20.71
CA ALA A 86 7.45 6.19 21.88
C ALA A 86 6.67 4.91 21.53
N PRO A 87 6.83 3.80 22.25
CA PRO A 87 6.13 2.54 21.97
C PRO A 87 4.61 2.69 21.88
N ILE A 88 4.07 3.61 22.66
CA ILE A 88 2.63 3.93 22.65
C ILE A 88 2.18 4.56 21.32
N MET A 89 3.05 5.27 20.60
CA MET A 89 2.73 5.80 19.27
C MET A 89 2.57 4.66 18.25
N VAL A 90 3.50 3.71 18.27
CA VAL A 90 3.46 2.52 17.42
C VAL A 90 2.17 1.73 17.67
N ARG A 91 1.86 1.43 18.93
CA ARG A 91 0.62 0.71 19.31
C ARG A 91 -0.65 1.50 18.93
N SER A 92 -0.63 2.82 19.10
CA SER A 92 -1.78 3.65 18.74
C SER A 92 -2.08 3.61 17.25
N VAL A 93 -1.06 3.61 16.40
CA VAL A 93 -1.23 3.48 14.95
C VAL A 93 -1.73 2.09 14.57
N VAL A 94 -1.15 1.04 15.16
CA VAL A 94 -1.62 -0.33 14.93
C VAL A 94 -3.08 -0.48 15.39
N ALA A 95 -3.43 0.02 16.56
CA ALA A 95 -4.81 -0.03 17.05
C ALA A 95 -5.81 0.76 16.19
N ALA A 96 -5.36 1.87 15.59
CA ALA A 96 -6.23 2.74 14.80
C ALA A 96 -6.45 2.25 13.37
N GLU A 97 -5.41 1.67 12.74
CA GLU A 97 -5.35 1.37 11.32
C GLU A 97 -5.38 -0.13 11.00
N ASP A 98 -4.82 -0.98 11.89
CA ASP A 98 -4.61 -2.39 11.60
C ASP A 98 -4.39 -3.22 12.88
N ALA A 99 -5.45 -3.41 13.65
CA ALA A 99 -5.35 -4.04 14.98
C ALA A 99 -4.83 -5.48 14.96
N ASN A 100 -4.84 -6.15 13.82
CA ASN A 100 -4.35 -7.51 13.63
C ASN A 100 -3.01 -7.57 12.88
N PHE A 101 -2.27 -6.47 12.82
CA PHE A 101 -1.08 -6.30 11.99
C PHE A 101 -0.05 -7.43 12.11
N CYS A 102 0.18 -7.95 13.31
CA CYS A 102 1.11 -9.07 13.52
C CYS A 102 0.53 -10.45 13.14
N ALA A 103 -0.79 -10.54 12.91
CA ALA A 103 -1.46 -11.83 12.69
C ALA A 103 -1.69 -12.15 11.21
N HIS A 104 -1.45 -11.19 10.30
CA HIS A 104 -1.66 -11.41 8.87
C HIS A 104 -0.41 -11.07 8.05
N TRP A 105 -0.40 -11.53 6.81
CA TRP A 105 0.68 -11.32 5.85
C TRP A 105 0.24 -10.33 4.75
N GLY A 106 0.15 -9.05 5.15
CA GLY A 106 -0.15 -7.92 4.28
C GLY A 106 -1.64 -7.68 3.98
N PHE A 107 -2.49 -8.69 4.13
CA PHE A 107 -3.93 -8.58 3.91
C PHE A 107 -4.68 -9.16 5.12
N ASP A 108 -5.48 -8.35 5.80
CA ASP A 108 -6.40 -8.85 6.83
C ASP A 108 -7.66 -9.41 6.16
N MET A 109 -7.62 -10.71 5.84
CA MET A 109 -8.75 -11.39 5.19
C MET A 109 -9.99 -11.47 6.07
N VAL A 110 -9.83 -11.40 7.39
CA VAL A 110 -10.95 -11.38 8.33
C VAL A 110 -11.68 -10.06 8.23
N GLU A 111 -10.94 -8.95 8.25
CA GLU A 111 -11.53 -7.61 8.14
C GLU A 111 -12.10 -7.35 6.74
N ILE A 112 -11.42 -7.79 5.69
CA ILE A 112 -11.94 -7.72 4.31
C ILE A 112 -13.30 -8.41 4.19
N ARG A 113 -13.44 -9.63 4.74
CA ARG A 113 -14.72 -10.37 4.72
C ARG A 113 -15.82 -9.64 5.49
N LYS A 114 -15.51 -9.06 6.64
CA LYS A 114 -16.48 -8.26 7.43
C LYS A 114 -16.98 -7.04 6.65
N VAL A 115 -16.05 -6.30 6.02
CA VAL A 115 -16.40 -5.11 5.23
C VAL A 115 -17.26 -5.49 4.04
N VAL A 116 -16.93 -6.56 3.31
CA VAL A 116 -17.74 -7.06 2.19
C VAL A 116 -19.12 -7.50 2.67
N ALA A 117 -19.20 -8.26 3.76
CA ALA A 117 -20.48 -8.77 4.30
C ALA A 117 -21.38 -7.64 4.84
N SER A 118 -20.80 -6.58 5.40
CA SER A 118 -21.58 -5.45 5.94
C SER A 118 -21.95 -4.39 4.91
N GLY A 119 -21.46 -4.47 3.67
CA GLY A 119 -21.60 -3.42 2.66
C GLY A 119 -21.00 -2.07 3.09
N SER A 120 -20.13 -2.08 4.10
CA SER A 120 -19.56 -0.87 4.68
C SER A 120 -18.60 -0.18 3.71
N SER A 121 -18.62 1.14 3.68
CA SER A 121 -17.64 1.95 2.96
C SER A 121 -16.31 2.12 3.72
N ARG A 122 -16.15 1.46 4.88
CA ARG A 122 -14.89 1.50 5.65
C ARG A 122 -13.77 0.87 4.84
N GLY A 123 -12.59 1.49 4.86
CA GLY A 123 -11.41 0.93 4.23
C GLY A 123 -10.90 -0.28 5.04
N ALA A 124 -10.68 -1.42 4.38
CA ALA A 124 -10.01 -2.59 4.94
C ALA A 124 -8.54 -2.63 4.52
N SER A 125 -7.92 -1.48 4.29
CA SER A 125 -6.51 -1.41 3.89
C SER A 125 -5.61 -1.51 5.12
N THR A 126 -4.67 -2.44 5.07
CA THR A 126 -3.70 -2.69 6.13
C THR A 126 -2.58 -1.64 6.16
N LEU A 127 -1.79 -1.63 7.25
CA LEU A 127 -0.59 -0.79 7.36
C LEU A 127 0.41 -1.08 6.23
N THR A 128 0.58 -2.33 5.83
CA THR A 128 1.47 -2.71 4.72
C THR A 128 1.00 -2.13 3.39
N GLN A 129 -0.30 -2.20 3.10
CA GLN A 129 -0.88 -1.59 1.90
C GLN A 129 -0.73 -0.06 1.90
N GLN A 130 -0.93 0.58 3.05
CA GLN A 130 -0.74 2.02 3.20
C GLN A 130 0.74 2.40 3.04
N THR A 131 1.67 1.59 3.56
CA THR A 131 3.12 1.78 3.37
C THR A 131 3.49 1.64 1.90
N ALA A 132 3.00 0.61 1.20
CA ALA A 132 3.19 0.44 -0.24
C ALA A 132 2.74 1.68 -1.02
N LYS A 133 1.55 2.19 -0.70
CA LYS A 133 1.02 3.43 -1.30
C LYS A 133 1.94 4.62 -1.02
N ASN A 134 2.32 4.83 0.22
CA ASN A 134 3.07 6.02 0.63
C ASN A 134 4.50 6.04 0.09
N VAL A 135 5.14 4.87 -0.07
CA VAL A 135 6.52 4.77 -0.57
C VAL A 135 6.59 4.82 -2.10
N PHE A 136 5.78 4.01 -2.78
CA PHE A 136 5.97 3.69 -4.19
C PHE A 136 4.95 4.31 -5.13
N LEU A 137 3.81 4.81 -4.61
CA LEU A 137 2.67 5.19 -5.43
C LEU A 137 2.24 6.64 -5.16
N TRP A 138 1.23 7.07 -5.90
CA TRP A 138 0.65 8.42 -5.80
C TRP A 138 -0.62 8.44 -4.95
N GLN A 139 -1.05 9.62 -4.54
CA GLN A 139 -2.31 9.81 -3.82
C GLN A 139 -3.51 9.81 -4.79
N GLY A 140 -4.71 9.65 -4.24
CA GLY A 140 -5.95 9.58 -5.00
C GLY A 140 -6.50 8.16 -5.11
N ARG A 141 -7.72 8.05 -5.65
CA ARG A 141 -8.43 6.78 -5.83
C ARG A 141 -8.41 6.39 -7.30
N SER A 142 -7.69 5.32 -7.64
CA SER A 142 -7.70 4.74 -8.99
C SER A 142 -7.47 3.23 -8.93
N TRP A 143 -8.11 2.51 -9.82
CA TRP A 143 -7.95 1.06 -9.92
C TRP A 143 -6.52 0.62 -10.26
N PRO A 144 -5.80 1.26 -11.22
CA PRO A 144 -4.40 0.90 -11.49
C PRO A 144 -3.50 1.06 -10.27
N ARG A 145 -3.68 2.15 -9.50
CA ARG A 145 -2.92 2.35 -8.25
C ARG A 145 -3.22 1.25 -7.23
N LYS A 146 -4.50 0.87 -7.06
CA LYS A 146 -4.87 -0.19 -6.10
C LYS A 146 -4.33 -1.56 -6.52
N LEU A 147 -4.26 -1.85 -7.81
CA LEU A 147 -3.62 -3.05 -8.33
C LEU A 147 -2.12 -3.06 -8.00
N LEU A 148 -1.41 -1.95 -8.24
CA LEU A 148 0.01 -1.84 -7.89
C LEU A 148 0.23 -1.97 -6.37
N GLU A 149 -0.61 -1.35 -5.55
CA GLU A 149 -0.59 -1.50 -4.09
C GLU A 149 -0.70 -2.98 -3.69
N THR A 150 -1.63 -3.72 -4.33
CA THR A 150 -1.81 -5.15 -4.09
C THR A 150 -0.60 -5.98 -4.52
N LEU A 151 0.13 -5.58 -5.57
CA LEU A 151 1.36 -6.24 -6.01
C LEU A 151 2.55 -5.95 -5.09
N TYR A 152 2.69 -4.70 -4.62
CA TYR A 152 3.77 -4.33 -3.68
C TYR A 152 3.61 -4.98 -2.31
N THR A 153 2.38 -5.15 -1.84
CA THR A 153 2.09 -5.65 -0.48
C THR A 153 2.78 -6.98 -0.16
N PRO A 154 2.65 -8.06 -0.95
CA PRO A 154 3.33 -9.32 -0.67
C PRO A 154 4.85 -9.22 -0.80
N MET A 155 5.38 -8.36 -1.68
CA MET A 155 6.81 -8.15 -1.81
C MET A 155 7.38 -7.48 -0.54
N ILE A 156 6.67 -6.50 0.01
CA ILE A 156 7.04 -5.83 1.26
C ILE A 156 7.01 -6.83 2.41
N GLU A 157 5.96 -7.61 2.57
CA GLU A 157 5.85 -8.61 3.66
C GLU A 157 6.91 -9.71 3.56
N ALA A 158 7.34 -10.06 2.35
CA ALA A 158 8.39 -11.05 2.15
C ALA A 158 9.79 -10.53 2.51
N LEU A 159 10.05 -9.24 2.32
CA LEU A 159 11.38 -8.65 2.41
C LEU A 159 11.58 -7.74 3.63
N TRP A 160 10.52 -7.20 4.21
CA TRP A 160 10.60 -6.28 5.34
C TRP A 160 10.04 -6.92 6.61
N SER A 161 10.71 -6.68 7.74
CA SER A 161 10.11 -7.02 9.03
C SER A 161 8.88 -6.13 9.31
N LYS A 162 7.95 -6.60 10.10
CA LYS A 162 6.78 -5.81 10.58
C LYS A 162 7.23 -4.47 11.21
N ARG A 163 8.32 -4.50 11.95
CA ARG A 163 8.95 -3.32 12.52
C ARG A 163 9.37 -2.32 11.45
N ARG A 164 10.04 -2.77 10.37
CA ARG A 164 10.46 -1.92 9.26
C ARG A 164 9.26 -1.29 8.56
N ILE A 165 8.19 -2.05 8.36
CA ILE A 165 6.96 -1.55 7.74
C ILE A 165 6.38 -0.38 8.54
N VAL A 166 6.25 -0.53 9.87
CA VAL A 166 5.71 0.53 10.74
C VAL A 166 6.66 1.72 10.84
N GLU A 167 7.98 1.48 10.89
CA GLU A 167 8.98 2.56 10.88
C GLU A 167 8.84 3.42 9.63
N VAL A 168 8.81 2.79 8.46
CA VAL A 168 8.66 3.50 7.18
C VAL A 168 7.30 4.21 7.12
N TYR A 169 6.23 3.54 7.55
CA TYR A 169 4.91 4.14 7.62
C TYR A 169 4.90 5.42 8.45
N LEU A 170 5.41 5.37 9.68
CA LEU A 170 5.43 6.51 10.60
C LEU A 170 6.29 7.68 10.10
N ASN A 171 7.30 7.40 9.29
CA ASN A 171 8.16 8.43 8.71
C ASN A 171 7.60 9.07 7.42
N LEU A 172 6.67 8.40 6.73
CA LEU A 172 6.12 8.88 5.45
C LEU A 172 4.64 9.22 5.49
N ALA A 173 3.91 8.85 6.54
CA ALA A 173 2.50 9.19 6.69
C ALA A 173 2.30 10.70 6.82
N GLU A 174 1.21 11.19 6.24
CA GLU A 174 0.77 12.57 6.37
C GLU A 174 -0.04 12.72 7.67
N PHE A 175 0.28 13.74 8.48
CA PHE A 175 -0.39 14.08 9.74
C PHE A 175 -1.01 15.49 9.73
N GLY A 176 -1.11 16.09 8.58
CA GLY A 176 -1.69 17.40 8.35
C GLY A 176 -1.22 17.96 7.01
N PRO A 177 -1.81 19.05 6.51
CA PRO A 177 -1.37 19.66 5.25
C PRO A 177 0.14 19.96 5.27
N GLY A 178 0.93 19.25 4.45
CA GLY A 178 2.39 19.40 4.41
C GLY A 178 3.15 18.80 5.59
N VAL A 179 2.51 18.20 6.58
CA VAL A 179 3.16 17.59 7.76
C VAL A 179 3.35 16.11 7.53
N PHE A 180 4.57 15.70 7.19
CA PHE A 180 4.93 14.31 6.91
C PHE A 180 5.89 13.74 7.96
N GLY A 181 5.57 12.55 8.42
CA GLY A 181 6.35 11.82 9.41
C GLY A 181 6.06 12.21 10.85
N VAL A 182 6.33 11.27 11.74
CA VAL A 182 6.01 11.37 13.18
C VAL A 182 6.80 12.48 13.88
N ALA A 183 8.05 12.77 13.43
CA ALA A 183 8.86 13.86 13.99
C ALA A 183 8.22 15.22 13.72
N ALA A 184 7.89 15.48 12.46
CA ALA A 184 7.20 16.72 12.08
C ALA A 184 5.83 16.82 12.78
N ALA A 185 5.09 15.72 12.88
CA ALA A 185 3.80 15.68 13.54
C ALA A 185 3.87 15.99 15.04
N ALA A 186 4.82 15.38 15.76
CA ALA A 186 5.02 15.63 17.19
C ALA A 186 5.38 17.09 17.46
N LYS A 187 6.29 17.65 16.65
CA LYS A 187 6.71 19.05 16.76
C LYS A 187 5.58 20.01 16.39
N HIS A 188 4.91 19.79 15.25
CA HIS A 188 3.89 20.68 14.73
C HIS A 188 2.65 20.76 15.63
N HIS A 189 2.15 19.60 16.08
CA HIS A 189 0.89 19.56 16.84
C HIS A 189 1.07 19.73 18.34
N PHE A 190 2.22 19.36 18.90
CA PHE A 190 2.41 19.29 20.36
C PHE A 190 3.71 19.93 20.86
N GLY A 191 4.57 20.46 19.99
CA GLY A 191 5.85 21.05 20.39
C GLY A 191 6.80 20.09 21.09
N THR A 192 6.70 18.77 20.79
CA THR A 192 7.45 17.70 21.45
C THR A 192 8.20 16.84 20.43
N THR A 193 8.93 15.84 20.92
CA THR A 193 9.67 14.86 20.12
C THR A 193 8.95 13.51 20.11
N PRO A 194 9.19 12.63 19.09
CA PRO A 194 8.49 11.35 18.95
C PRO A 194 8.64 10.40 20.14
N ASP A 195 9.77 10.42 20.83
CA ASP A 195 10.07 9.62 22.02
C ASP A 195 9.29 10.08 23.28
N LYS A 196 8.87 11.37 23.30
CA LYS A 196 8.17 11.98 24.44
C LYS A 196 6.66 12.06 24.25
N LEU A 197 6.11 11.49 23.19
CA LEU A 197 4.67 11.47 22.97
C LEU A 197 3.95 10.73 24.09
N SER A 198 3.04 11.41 24.78
CA SER A 198 2.14 10.79 25.74
C SER A 198 1.08 9.90 25.04
N ALA A 199 0.43 9.02 25.78
CA ALA A 199 -0.63 8.15 25.23
C ALA A 199 -1.76 8.95 24.57
N ARG A 200 -2.15 10.10 25.13
CA ARG A 200 -3.17 10.99 24.57
C ARG A 200 -2.72 11.65 23.28
N GLN A 201 -1.48 12.12 23.23
CA GLN A 201 -0.91 12.74 22.02
C GLN A 201 -0.73 11.72 20.89
N ALA A 202 -0.17 10.55 21.20
CA ALA A 202 0.01 9.46 20.25
C ALA A 202 -1.32 8.99 19.63
N ALA A 203 -2.34 8.76 20.47
CA ALA A 203 -3.66 8.36 19.99
C ALA A 203 -4.37 9.50 19.22
N ALA A 204 -4.15 10.76 19.58
CA ALA A 204 -4.67 11.89 18.82
C ALA A 204 -4.05 11.96 17.41
N LEU A 205 -2.72 11.77 17.27
CA LEU A 205 -2.06 11.68 15.97
C LEU A 205 -2.58 10.47 15.17
N ALA A 206 -2.72 9.31 15.79
CA ALA A 206 -3.28 8.15 15.11
C ALA A 206 -4.73 8.37 14.65
N SER A 207 -5.52 9.16 15.38
CA SER A 207 -6.92 9.42 15.07
C SER A 207 -7.15 10.21 13.79
N ILE A 208 -6.17 10.99 13.35
CA ILE A 208 -6.30 11.84 12.15
C ILE A 208 -5.83 11.16 10.86
N LEU A 209 -5.08 10.06 10.93
CA LEU A 209 -4.50 9.35 9.78
C LEU A 209 -5.49 9.04 8.64
N PRO A 210 -6.75 8.67 8.89
CA PRO A 210 -7.70 8.42 7.79
C PRO A 210 -8.05 9.66 6.95
N ALA A 211 -7.88 10.87 7.49
CA ALA A 211 -8.18 12.13 6.79
C ALA A 211 -7.33 13.28 7.36
N PRO A 212 -5.98 13.24 7.20
CA PRO A 212 -5.06 14.14 7.89
C PRO A 212 -5.23 15.61 7.49
N ARG A 213 -5.73 15.87 6.30
CA ARG A 213 -5.99 17.24 5.81
C ARG A 213 -7.30 17.85 6.32
N GLN A 214 -8.18 17.04 6.90
CA GLN A 214 -9.51 17.46 7.35
C GLN A 214 -9.71 17.37 8.85
N ARG A 215 -8.82 16.65 9.54
CA ARG A 215 -8.92 16.39 10.98
C ARG A 215 -7.76 17.02 11.74
N ASN A 216 -8.09 17.61 12.89
CA ASN A 216 -7.09 18.05 13.86
C ASN A 216 -6.97 17.03 15.01
N PRO A 217 -5.75 16.78 15.54
CA PRO A 217 -5.56 15.84 16.64
C PRO A 217 -6.15 16.41 17.94
N GLN A 218 -7.19 15.73 18.44
CA GLN A 218 -7.88 16.10 19.68
C GLN A 218 -7.61 15.05 20.76
N THR A 219 -6.86 15.42 21.80
CA THR A 219 -6.43 14.52 22.87
C THR A 219 -7.58 14.02 23.77
N GLY A 220 -8.73 14.71 23.75
CA GLY A 220 -9.92 14.37 24.56
C GLY A 220 -11.08 13.73 23.79
N SER A 221 -10.94 13.49 22.47
CA SER A 221 -12.04 12.98 21.67
C SER A 221 -12.40 11.52 22.02
N ALA A 222 -13.64 11.11 21.72
CA ALA A 222 -14.08 9.71 21.89
C ALA A 222 -13.21 8.73 21.06
N ARG A 223 -12.84 9.14 19.83
CA ARG A 223 -11.94 8.34 18.99
C ARG A 223 -10.55 8.17 19.62
N THR A 224 -9.97 9.24 20.16
CA THR A 224 -8.68 9.17 20.87
C THR A 224 -8.75 8.21 22.05
N ARG A 225 -9.81 8.30 22.89
CA ARG A 225 -10.00 7.34 24.00
C ARG A 225 -10.12 5.90 23.54
N SER A 226 -10.86 5.64 22.46
CA SER A 226 -10.98 4.31 21.88
C SER A 226 -9.64 3.77 21.38
N ILE A 227 -8.80 4.61 20.75
CA ILE A 227 -7.46 4.20 20.29
C ILE A 227 -6.54 3.92 21.47
N ILE A 228 -6.59 4.69 22.57
CA ILE A 228 -5.81 4.41 23.79
C ILE A 228 -6.21 3.04 24.34
N SER A 229 -7.51 2.78 24.50
CA SER A 229 -8.01 1.49 24.96
C SER A 229 -7.57 0.34 24.03
N GLY A 230 -7.68 0.54 22.71
CA GLY A 230 -7.22 -0.45 21.74
C GLY A 230 -5.72 -0.72 21.83
N ALA A 231 -4.88 0.30 21.98
CA ALA A 231 -3.44 0.16 22.15
C ALA A 231 -3.07 -0.59 23.43
N GLN A 232 -3.79 -0.35 24.53
CA GLN A 232 -3.63 -1.07 25.80
C GLN A 232 -4.05 -2.54 25.66
N THR A 233 -5.16 -2.81 24.99
CA THR A 233 -5.63 -4.17 24.70
C THR A 233 -4.62 -4.95 23.87
N ILE A 234 -4.10 -4.37 22.78
CA ILE A 234 -3.06 -4.97 21.94
C ILE A 234 -1.81 -5.32 22.76
N GLN A 235 -1.42 -4.45 23.68
CA GLN A 235 -0.31 -4.69 24.58
C GLN A 235 -0.59 -5.84 25.57
N ALA A 236 -1.79 -5.86 26.16
CA ALA A 236 -2.17 -6.84 27.17
C ALA A 236 -2.31 -8.26 26.61
N ASP A 237 -2.83 -8.38 25.39
CA ASP A 237 -3.03 -9.69 24.72
C ASP A 237 -1.87 -10.10 23.80
N GLY A 238 -0.78 -9.30 23.74
CA GLY A 238 0.44 -9.63 23.01
C GLY A 238 0.32 -9.55 21.49
N ARG A 239 -0.74 -8.90 20.94
CA ARG A 239 -0.88 -8.71 19.49
C ARG A 239 0.15 -7.76 18.88
N ASP A 240 0.99 -7.12 19.68
CA ASP A 240 2.15 -6.36 19.25
C ASP A 240 3.46 -7.15 19.29
N SER A 241 3.41 -8.48 19.48
CA SER A 241 4.57 -9.34 19.65
C SER A 241 5.59 -9.22 18.51
N CYS A 242 5.15 -9.01 17.27
CA CYS A 242 6.04 -8.79 16.13
C CYS A 242 6.82 -7.46 16.19
N LEU A 243 6.47 -6.56 17.12
CA LEU A 243 7.06 -5.24 17.30
C LEU A 243 7.89 -5.14 18.59
N VAL A 244 7.59 -5.98 19.60
CA VAL A 244 8.11 -5.87 20.98
C VAL A 244 9.59 -6.22 21.12
N LEU A 245 10.10 -7.17 20.36
CA LEU A 245 11.49 -7.64 20.47
C LEU A 245 12.56 -6.56 20.29
N LEU A 246 12.16 -5.33 20.02
CA LEU A 246 13.06 -4.26 19.62
C LEU A 246 12.71 -2.90 20.28
N MET A 247 11.80 -2.88 21.24
CA MET A 247 11.41 -1.71 22.04
C MET A 247 12.08 -1.69 23.44
N ARG A 248 13.09 -2.58 23.64
CA ARG A 248 13.94 -2.61 24.83
C ARG A 248 15.20 -1.78 24.65
#